data_ef2124daaff2114349752a25ec7bff1e
#
_entry.id   ef2124daaff2114349752a25ec7bff1e
#
_cell.length_a   1.000
_cell.length_b   1.000
_cell.length_c   1.000
_cell.angle_alpha   90.00
_cell.angle_beta   90.00
_cell.angle_gamma   90.00
#
_symmetry.space_group_name_H-M   'P 1'
#
loop_
_entity.id
_entity.type
_entity.pdbx_description
1 polymer ?
#
loop_
_entity_poly.entity_id
_entity_poly.type
_entity_poly.pdbx_seq_one_letter_code
_entity_poly.pdbx_strand_id
1 'polypeptide(L)'
;MMSEPTEHTRATISVSSKGAQLGEIVLRLFHDVAPGHVKNFTKLAREGFYNGTTFHRVIPGFMIQGGDPNSKNPDRASHGMGGPGHRVKAEFNSKPHKRGVLSMARSNDPDSAGSQFFICVADANFLDWQYTAFGEVVSGMEVADKVVSMKRDGRDNPLERVEMTVTITD
;
A
#
# COMPACT_ATOMS: atom_id res chain seq x y z
N MET A 1 14.95 13.96 13.76
CA MET A 1 13.90 13.23 14.52
C MET A 1 12.61 13.23 13.73
N MET A 2 11.97 12.08 13.65
CA MET A 2 10.70 11.96 12.91
C MET A 2 9.55 12.47 13.77
N SER A 3 8.66 13.28 13.16
CA SER A 3 7.45 13.75 13.83
C SER A 3 6.46 12.59 14.00
N GLU A 4 5.69 12.61 15.07
CA GLU A 4 4.56 11.69 15.21
C GLU A 4 3.47 12.07 14.19
N PRO A 5 2.79 11.09 13.57
CA PRO A 5 1.71 11.38 12.65
C PRO A 5 0.57 12.14 13.30
N THR A 6 -0.02 13.08 12.55
CA THR A 6 -1.16 13.87 12.99
C THR A 6 -2.27 13.78 11.93
N GLU A 7 -3.40 14.45 12.17
CA GLU A 7 -4.47 14.53 11.18
C GLU A 7 -4.04 15.24 9.89
N HIS A 8 -2.94 15.99 9.92
CA HIS A 8 -2.40 16.70 8.76
C HIS A 8 -1.36 15.89 8.00
N THR A 9 -0.88 14.79 8.55
CA THR A 9 0.13 13.96 7.90
C THR A 9 -0.45 13.33 6.63
N ARG A 10 0.30 13.46 5.52
CA ARG A 10 -0.08 12.91 4.22
C ARG A 10 1.05 12.05 3.69
N ALA A 11 0.69 11.04 2.91
CA ALA A 11 1.64 10.24 2.17
C ALA A 11 1.40 10.45 0.68
N THR A 12 2.49 10.57 -0.09
CA THR A 12 2.41 10.66 -1.54
C THR A 12 3.17 9.47 -2.13
N ILE A 13 2.48 8.66 -2.90
CA ILE A 13 3.08 7.56 -3.65
C ILE A 13 3.30 8.04 -5.07
N SER A 14 4.57 8.18 -5.46
CA SER A 14 4.94 8.51 -6.83
C SER A 14 5.11 7.20 -7.59
N VAL A 15 4.38 7.01 -8.68
CA VAL A 15 4.29 5.75 -9.43
C VAL A 15 4.90 5.92 -10.81
N SER A 16 5.78 4.98 -11.18
CA SER A 16 6.43 5.00 -12.48
C SER A 16 6.56 3.58 -13.04
N SER A 17 6.68 3.50 -14.37
CA SER A 17 6.93 2.24 -15.07
C SER A 17 7.80 2.52 -16.28
N LYS A 18 8.84 1.71 -16.49
CA LYS A 18 9.80 1.88 -17.60
C LYS A 18 10.42 3.28 -17.61
N GLY A 19 10.68 3.87 -16.43
CA GLY A 19 11.24 5.20 -16.31
C GLY A 19 10.27 6.33 -16.60
N ALA A 20 9.01 6.05 -16.92
CA ALA A 20 8.00 7.06 -17.19
C ALA A 20 7.09 7.25 -15.98
N GLN A 21 6.88 8.50 -15.59
CA GLN A 21 5.99 8.85 -14.48
C GLN A 21 4.54 8.57 -14.87
N LEU A 22 3.84 7.77 -14.06
CA LEU A 22 2.40 7.52 -14.23
C LEU A 22 1.56 8.53 -13.47
N GLY A 23 2.10 9.08 -12.39
CA GLY A 23 1.42 10.07 -11.56
C GLY A 23 1.66 9.84 -10.09
N GLU A 24 0.93 10.61 -9.28
CA GLU A 24 1.05 10.54 -7.83
C GLU A 24 -0.30 10.22 -7.19
N ILE A 25 -0.26 9.37 -6.15
CA ILE A 25 -1.42 9.05 -5.33
C ILE A 25 -1.18 9.68 -3.97
N VAL A 26 -2.06 10.59 -3.55
CA VAL A 26 -1.95 11.28 -2.28
C VAL A 26 -2.94 10.66 -1.30
N LEU A 27 -2.45 10.31 -0.11
CA LEU A 27 -3.20 9.58 0.90
C LEU A 27 -3.34 10.40 2.18
N ARG A 28 -4.54 10.39 2.75
CA ARG A 28 -4.80 10.82 4.12
C ARG A 28 -4.72 9.58 5.00
N LEU A 29 -4.06 9.68 6.15
CA LEU A 29 -3.85 8.54 7.03
C LEU A 29 -4.78 8.60 8.23
N PHE A 30 -5.31 7.44 8.65
CA PHE A 30 -6.27 7.33 9.75
C PHE A 30 -5.54 7.12 11.08
N HIS A 31 -4.81 8.12 11.55
CA HIS A 31 -4.01 8.00 12.77
C HIS A 31 -4.88 7.79 14.03
N ASP A 32 -6.16 8.17 13.98
CA ASP A 32 -7.09 8.04 15.10
C ASP A 32 -7.60 6.61 15.31
N VAL A 33 -7.78 5.85 14.23
CA VAL A 33 -8.34 4.49 14.32
C VAL A 33 -7.30 3.38 14.10
N ALA A 34 -6.14 3.71 13.52
CA ALA A 34 -5.07 2.75 13.27
C ALA A 34 -3.71 3.38 13.55
N PRO A 35 -3.48 3.88 14.79
CA PRO A 35 -2.26 4.63 15.10
C PRO A 35 -0.97 3.82 14.91
N GLY A 36 -0.98 2.54 15.23
CA GLY A 36 0.20 1.69 15.07
C GLY A 36 0.55 1.46 13.62
N HIS A 37 -0.45 1.23 12.76
CA HIS A 37 -0.24 1.05 11.33
C HIS A 37 0.23 2.34 10.67
N VAL A 38 -0.36 3.48 11.03
CA VAL A 38 0.06 4.78 10.50
C VAL A 38 1.49 5.09 10.92
N LYS A 39 1.83 4.86 12.17
CA LYS A 39 3.20 5.07 12.67
C LYS A 39 4.21 4.18 11.94
N ASN A 40 3.88 2.90 11.75
CA ASN A 40 4.72 1.95 11.03
C ASN A 40 4.92 2.39 9.57
N PHE A 41 3.84 2.72 8.89
CA PHE A 41 3.89 3.11 7.48
C PHE A 41 4.70 4.39 7.28
N THR A 42 4.47 5.41 8.11
CA THR A 42 5.20 6.68 7.99
C THR A 42 6.67 6.51 8.30
N LYS A 43 7.01 5.70 9.30
CA LYS A 43 8.40 5.40 9.65
C LYS A 43 9.12 4.71 8.49
N LEU A 44 8.52 3.66 7.93
CA LEU A 44 9.11 2.93 6.80
C LEU A 44 9.28 3.85 5.60
N ALA A 45 8.29 4.68 5.31
CA ALA A 45 8.36 5.63 4.19
C ALA A 45 9.50 6.64 4.38
N ARG A 46 9.62 7.21 5.58
CA ARG A 46 10.68 8.20 5.88
C ARG A 46 12.08 7.59 5.81
N GLU A 47 12.20 6.29 6.11
CA GLU A 47 13.47 5.56 6.00
C GLU A 47 13.81 5.16 4.56
N GLY A 48 12.93 5.45 3.60
CA GLY A 48 13.12 5.08 2.20
C GLY A 48 12.82 3.61 1.92
N PHE A 49 12.21 2.90 2.85
CA PHE A 49 11.95 1.46 2.73
C PHE A 49 11.15 1.11 1.47
N TYR A 50 10.15 1.92 1.13
CA TYR A 50 9.28 1.64 0.00
C TYR A 50 9.86 2.01 -1.36
N ASN A 51 10.95 2.79 -1.38
CA ASN A 51 11.50 3.29 -2.64
C ASN A 51 12.06 2.14 -3.48
N GLY A 52 11.56 2.01 -4.71
CA GLY A 52 11.95 0.92 -5.61
C GLY A 52 11.13 -0.35 -5.44
N THR A 53 10.26 -0.45 -4.44
CA THR A 53 9.29 -1.55 -4.38
C THR A 53 8.23 -1.36 -5.46
N THR A 54 7.48 -2.41 -5.76
CA THR A 54 6.50 -2.38 -6.86
C THR A 54 5.11 -2.72 -6.37
N PHE A 55 4.11 -2.40 -7.20
CA PHE A 55 2.79 -2.99 -7.09
C PHE A 55 2.86 -4.35 -7.76
N HIS A 56 3.09 -5.39 -6.97
CA HIS A 56 3.37 -6.74 -7.46
C HIS A 56 2.10 -7.60 -7.62
N ARG A 57 0.96 -7.09 -7.20
CA ARG A 57 -0.31 -7.82 -7.30
C ARG A 57 -1.44 -6.83 -7.58
N VAL A 58 -2.05 -6.95 -8.76
CA VAL A 58 -3.12 -6.04 -9.18
C VAL A 58 -4.31 -6.88 -9.66
N ILE A 59 -5.49 -6.64 -9.10
CA ILE A 59 -6.70 -7.38 -9.43
C ILE A 59 -7.80 -6.39 -9.79
N PRO A 60 -8.16 -6.29 -11.09
CA PRO A 60 -9.26 -5.42 -11.52
C PRO A 60 -10.55 -5.70 -10.75
N GLY A 61 -11.24 -4.64 -10.38
CA GLY A 61 -12.46 -4.75 -9.59
C GLY A 61 -12.22 -5.02 -8.11
N PHE A 62 -10.95 -5.04 -7.68
CA PHE A 62 -10.60 -5.32 -6.28
C PHE A 62 -9.55 -4.32 -5.75
N MET A 63 -8.27 -4.54 -6.05
CA MET A 63 -7.22 -3.73 -5.40
C MET A 63 -5.90 -3.77 -6.17
N ILE A 64 -4.98 -2.86 -5.75
CA ILE A 64 -3.55 -2.92 -6.11
C ILE A 64 -2.76 -3.08 -4.82
N GLN A 65 -1.80 -4.00 -4.79
CA GLN A 65 -1.01 -4.33 -3.61
C GLN A 65 0.48 -4.15 -3.89
N GLY A 66 1.20 -3.57 -2.94
CA GLY A 66 2.63 -3.36 -3.06
C GLY A 66 3.31 -3.21 -1.70
N GLY A 67 4.55 -2.73 -1.73
CA GLY A 67 5.31 -2.47 -0.50
C GLY A 67 6.14 -3.63 0.01
N ASP A 68 6.31 -4.68 -0.78
CA ASP A 68 7.17 -5.81 -0.45
C ASP A 68 8.62 -5.52 -0.86
N PRO A 69 9.59 -5.58 0.07
CA PRO A 69 11.00 -5.39 -0.28
C PRO A 69 11.51 -6.40 -1.30
N ASN A 70 10.93 -7.61 -1.33
CA ASN A 70 11.29 -8.62 -2.34
C ASN A 70 10.91 -8.19 -3.76
N SER A 71 9.97 -7.25 -3.90
CA SER A 71 9.55 -6.79 -5.22
C SER A 71 10.62 -5.97 -5.94
N LYS A 72 11.69 -5.57 -5.25
CA LYS A 72 12.89 -4.98 -5.86
C LYS A 72 13.71 -6.02 -6.62
N ASN A 73 13.53 -7.30 -6.28
CA ASN A 73 14.28 -8.40 -6.86
C ASN A 73 13.67 -8.77 -8.22
N PRO A 74 14.50 -9.03 -9.26
CA PRO A 74 13.96 -9.51 -10.53
C PRO A 74 13.33 -10.90 -10.46
N ASP A 75 13.61 -11.69 -9.41
CA ASP A 75 12.95 -12.98 -9.20
C ASP A 75 11.50 -12.78 -8.77
N ARG A 76 10.59 -12.90 -9.72
CA ARG A 76 9.16 -12.67 -9.52
C ARG A 76 8.53 -13.68 -8.55
N ALA A 77 9.11 -14.86 -8.40
CA ALA A 77 8.59 -15.89 -7.49
C ALA A 77 8.72 -15.47 -6.01
N SER A 78 9.65 -14.55 -5.69
CA SER A 78 9.86 -14.05 -4.32
C SER A 78 8.90 -12.91 -3.95
N HIS A 79 8.19 -12.34 -4.92
CA HIS A 79 7.32 -11.21 -4.67
C HIS A 79 6.09 -11.63 -3.84
N GLY A 80 5.78 -10.83 -2.83
CA GLY A 80 4.67 -11.08 -1.92
C GLY A 80 5.07 -11.76 -0.62
N MET A 81 6.33 -12.18 -0.48
CA MET A 81 6.78 -12.98 0.66
C MET A 81 7.65 -12.22 1.65
N GLY A 82 7.99 -10.98 1.37
CA GLY A 82 8.89 -10.19 2.22
C GLY A 82 8.18 -9.24 3.15
N GLY A 83 8.95 -8.64 4.03
CA GLY A 83 8.47 -7.67 5.01
C GLY A 83 9.62 -6.92 5.66
N PRO A 84 9.32 -6.08 6.65
CA PRO A 84 10.32 -5.18 7.26
C PRO A 84 11.12 -5.83 8.40
N GLY A 85 10.88 -7.10 8.70
CA GLY A 85 11.56 -7.80 9.81
C GLY A 85 10.82 -7.69 11.14
N HIS A 86 9.68 -7.04 11.17
CA HIS A 86 8.81 -6.95 12.35
C HIS A 86 7.35 -7.07 11.92
N ARG A 87 6.46 -7.24 12.89
CA ARG A 87 5.01 -7.35 12.66
C ARG A 87 4.27 -6.23 13.38
N VAL A 88 3.11 -5.88 12.85
CA VAL A 88 2.22 -4.86 13.41
C VAL A 88 0.90 -5.54 13.78
N LYS A 89 0.50 -5.36 15.03
CA LYS A 89 -0.75 -5.94 15.54
C LYS A 89 -1.96 -5.32 14.83
N ALA A 90 -2.97 -6.15 14.58
CA ALA A 90 -4.20 -5.69 13.92
C ALA A 90 -4.87 -4.56 14.69
N GLU A 91 -5.46 -3.63 13.95
CA GLU A 91 -6.22 -2.50 14.48
C GLU A 91 -7.53 -2.38 13.70
N PHE A 92 -8.33 -3.44 13.76
CA PHE A 92 -9.63 -3.45 13.08
C PHE A 92 -10.50 -2.30 13.58
N ASN A 93 -11.20 -1.65 12.67
CA ASN A 93 -11.94 -0.43 12.99
C ASN A 93 -13.17 -0.29 12.07
N SER A 94 -13.96 0.75 12.30
CA SER A 94 -15.23 0.96 11.61
C SER A 94 -15.11 1.57 10.20
N LYS A 95 -13.91 1.87 9.73
CA LYS A 95 -13.73 2.43 8.37
C LYS A 95 -14.05 1.34 7.35
N PRO A 96 -15.04 1.53 6.48
CA PRO A 96 -15.38 0.51 5.49
C PRO A 96 -14.34 0.47 4.37
N HIS A 97 -14.11 -0.72 3.81
CA HIS A 97 -13.21 -0.90 2.67
C HIS A 97 -13.92 -0.49 1.38
N LYS A 98 -13.98 0.81 1.14
CA LYS A 98 -14.55 1.37 -0.09
C LYS A 98 -13.45 1.70 -1.08
N ARG A 99 -13.83 1.97 -2.33
CA ARG A 99 -12.89 2.43 -3.35
C ARG A 99 -12.05 3.59 -2.79
N GLY A 100 -10.73 3.48 -2.91
CA GLY A 100 -9.77 4.46 -2.43
C GLY A 100 -9.21 4.20 -1.04
N VAL A 101 -9.71 3.21 -0.32
CA VAL A 101 -9.22 2.90 1.03
C VAL A 101 -7.87 2.19 0.96
N LEU A 102 -6.94 2.63 1.81
CA LEU A 102 -5.63 2.04 2.02
C LEU A 102 -5.72 1.10 3.23
N SER A 103 -5.34 -0.15 3.03
CA SER A 103 -5.43 -1.18 4.05
C SER A 103 -4.17 -2.03 4.06
N MET A 104 -3.90 -2.73 5.16
CA MET A 104 -2.66 -3.48 5.30
C MET A 104 -2.86 -4.95 4.93
N ALA A 105 -2.01 -5.44 4.03
CA ALA A 105 -1.97 -6.86 3.70
C ALA A 105 -1.38 -7.65 4.88
N ARG A 106 -1.77 -8.91 5.00
CA ARG A 106 -1.31 -9.81 6.05
C ARG A 106 -1.41 -11.26 5.59
N SER A 107 -0.78 -12.16 6.33
CA SER A 107 -0.97 -13.59 6.16
C SER A 107 -2.22 -14.05 6.93
N ASN A 108 -2.37 -15.35 7.17
CA ASN A 108 -3.52 -15.89 7.92
C ASN A 108 -3.57 -15.38 9.36
N ASP A 109 -2.43 -15.06 9.95
CA ASP A 109 -2.38 -14.48 11.30
C ASP A 109 -2.79 -13.00 11.22
N PRO A 110 -3.87 -12.58 11.93
CA PRO A 110 -4.31 -11.18 11.91
C PRO A 110 -3.24 -10.17 12.35
N ASP A 111 -2.28 -10.62 13.15
CA ASP A 111 -1.21 -9.78 13.70
C ASP A 111 0.09 -9.91 12.90
N SER A 112 0.02 -10.37 11.64
CA SER A 112 1.19 -10.61 10.80
C SER A 112 1.52 -9.49 9.82
N ALA A 113 0.81 -8.35 9.87
CA ALA A 113 1.07 -7.22 9.00
C ALA A 113 2.51 -6.72 9.16
N GLY A 114 3.11 -6.23 8.08
CA GLY A 114 4.48 -5.71 8.12
C GLY A 114 4.61 -4.46 7.26
N SER A 115 4.90 -4.62 5.97
CA SER A 115 5.05 -3.48 5.07
C SER A 115 4.10 -3.49 3.89
N GLN A 116 3.58 -4.64 3.49
CA GLN A 116 2.74 -4.73 2.30
C GLN A 116 1.36 -4.12 2.57
N PHE A 117 0.91 -3.31 1.63
CA PHE A 117 -0.38 -2.63 1.72
C PHE A 117 -1.13 -2.75 0.41
N PHE A 118 -2.43 -2.47 0.44
CA PHE A 118 -3.22 -2.42 -0.78
C PHE A 118 -4.15 -1.21 -0.78
N ILE A 119 -4.51 -0.78 -1.98
CA ILE A 119 -5.47 0.29 -2.20
C ILE A 119 -6.65 -0.32 -2.95
N CYS A 120 -7.84 -0.21 -2.40
CA CYS A 120 -9.06 -0.72 -3.03
C CYS A 120 -9.40 0.12 -4.26
N VAL A 121 -9.60 -0.54 -5.40
CA VAL A 121 -10.06 0.15 -6.63
C VAL A 121 -11.57 0.02 -6.81
N ALA A 122 -12.22 -0.75 -5.96
CA ALA A 122 -13.67 -0.93 -5.89
C ALA A 122 -14.04 -1.21 -4.43
N ASP A 123 -15.34 -1.12 -4.11
CA ASP A 123 -15.81 -1.41 -2.76
C ASP A 123 -15.57 -2.89 -2.45
N ALA A 124 -15.00 -3.17 -1.27
CA ALA A 124 -14.63 -4.50 -0.83
C ALA A 124 -15.06 -4.71 0.63
N ASN A 125 -16.34 -4.52 0.91
CA ASN A 125 -16.87 -4.55 2.28
C ASN A 125 -16.69 -5.91 2.98
N PHE A 126 -16.45 -6.98 2.22
CA PHE A 126 -16.15 -8.30 2.80
C PHE A 126 -14.83 -8.31 3.60
N LEU A 127 -13.99 -7.27 3.44
CA LEU A 127 -12.74 -7.11 4.21
C LEU A 127 -12.95 -6.38 5.54
N ASP A 128 -14.11 -5.78 5.76
CA ASP A 128 -14.36 -4.97 6.95
C ASP A 128 -14.23 -5.84 8.20
N TRP A 129 -13.52 -5.30 9.21
CA TRP A 129 -13.19 -6.00 10.46
C TRP A 129 -12.30 -7.24 10.29
N GLN A 130 -11.77 -7.47 9.07
CA GLN A 130 -10.85 -8.57 8.78
C GLN A 130 -9.45 -8.05 8.44
N TYR A 131 -9.35 -6.80 8.00
CA TYR A 131 -8.10 -6.13 7.64
C TYR A 131 -8.10 -4.74 8.25
N THR A 132 -6.90 -4.18 8.48
CA THR A 132 -6.77 -2.87 9.09
C THR A 132 -6.75 -1.78 8.03
N ALA A 133 -7.86 -1.07 7.86
CA ALA A 133 -7.91 0.14 7.05
C ALA A 133 -7.18 1.25 7.80
N PHE A 134 -6.20 1.90 7.14
CA PHE A 134 -5.40 2.92 7.82
C PHE A 134 -5.22 4.21 7.02
N GLY A 135 -5.91 4.36 5.90
CA GLY A 135 -5.89 5.59 5.12
C GLY A 135 -6.85 5.57 3.95
N GLU A 136 -6.87 6.65 3.20
CA GLU A 136 -7.67 6.76 1.98
C GLU A 136 -7.03 7.70 0.99
N VAL A 137 -7.33 7.49 -0.29
CA VAL A 137 -6.85 8.34 -1.38
C VAL A 137 -7.64 9.65 -1.37
N VAL A 138 -6.93 10.79 -1.35
CA VAL A 138 -7.53 12.11 -1.47
C VAL A 138 -7.33 12.71 -2.86
N SER A 139 -6.33 12.25 -3.61
CA SER A 139 -6.16 12.60 -5.03
C SER A 139 -5.31 11.56 -5.73
N GLY A 140 -5.46 11.44 -7.05
CA GLY A 140 -4.65 10.52 -7.84
C GLY A 140 -5.26 9.13 -7.99
N MET A 141 -6.54 8.94 -7.72
CA MET A 141 -7.18 7.63 -7.87
C MET A 141 -7.08 7.10 -9.30
N GLU A 142 -7.04 8.00 -10.29
CA GLU A 142 -6.85 7.63 -11.69
C GLU A 142 -5.50 6.94 -11.94
N VAL A 143 -4.50 7.21 -11.11
CA VAL A 143 -3.20 6.51 -11.19
C VAL A 143 -3.37 5.05 -10.75
N ALA A 144 -4.12 4.82 -9.67
CA ALA A 144 -4.44 3.46 -9.24
C ALA A 144 -5.21 2.70 -10.30
N ASP A 145 -6.15 3.36 -10.99
CA ASP A 145 -6.90 2.77 -12.09
C ASP A 145 -5.99 2.39 -13.26
N LYS A 146 -4.98 3.21 -13.56
CA LYS A 146 -3.98 2.87 -14.59
C LYS A 146 -3.20 1.62 -14.21
N VAL A 147 -2.75 1.55 -12.96
CA VAL A 147 -1.95 0.42 -12.46
C VAL A 147 -2.76 -0.88 -12.53
N VAL A 148 -4.01 -0.86 -12.06
CA VAL A 148 -4.84 -2.07 -12.01
C VAL A 148 -5.20 -2.58 -13.40
N SER A 149 -5.17 -1.73 -14.42
CA SER A 149 -5.50 -2.11 -15.80
C SER A 149 -4.31 -2.63 -16.60
N MET A 150 -3.11 -2.64 -16.03
CA MET A 150 -1.92 -3.12 -16.71
C MET A 150 -1.96 -4.63 -16.92
N LYS A 151 -1.33 -5.11 -17.99
CA LYS A 151 -1.20 -6.54 -18.26
C LYS A 151 -0.43 -7.20 -17.13
N ARG A 152 -0.89 -8.37 -16.70
CA ARG A 152 -0.32 -9.10 -15.57
C ARG A 152 -0.12 -10.57 -15.90
N ASP A 153 0.75 -11.22 -15.11
CA ASP A 153 0.99 -12.66 -15.24
C ASP A 153 -0.07 -13.48 -14.48
N GLY A 154 0.11 -14.79 -14.42
CA GLY A 154 -0.82 -15.70 -13.76
C GLY A 154 -0.93 -15.52 -12.24
N ARG A 155 -0.03 -14.74 -11.64
CA ARG A 155 -0.04 -14.40 -10.20
C ARG A 155 -0.50 -12.97 -9.96
N ASP A 156 -1.08 -12.33 -10.97
CA ASP A 156 -1.57 -10.95 -10.91
C ASP A 156 -0.46 -9.90 -10.74
N ASN A 157 0.79 -10.25 -11.09
CA ASN A 157 1.92 -9.33 -11.05
C ASN A 157 2.06 -8.66 -12.42
N PRO A 158 2.05 -7.32 -12.48
CA PRO A 158 2.20 -6.61 -13.77
C PRO A 158 3.42 -7.10 -14.53
N LEU A 159 3.28 -7.32 -15.84
CA LEU A 159 4.37 -7.78 -16.71
C LEU A 159 5.50 -6.74 -16.74
N GLU A 160 5.16 -5.45 -16.77
CA GLU A 160 6.10 -4.35 -16.66
C GLU A 160 6.16 -3.88 -15.23
N ARG A 161 7.37 -3.68 -14.69
CA ARG A 161 7.53 -3.24 -13.30
C ARG A 161 6.82 -1.90 -13.08
N VAL A 162 6.00 -1.84 -12.03
CA VAL A 162 5.33 -0.61 -11.61
C VAL A 162 5.94 -0.22 -10.27
N GLU A 163 6.88 0.71 -10.31
CA GLU A 163 7.68 1.10 -9.15
C GLU A 163 7.07 2.29 -8.41
N MET A 164 7.37 2.37 -7.12
CA MET A 164 6.92 3.48 -6.29
C MET A 164 8.05 4.11 -5.51
N THR A 165 7.85 5.37 -5.16
CA THR A 165 8.52 6.03 -4.04
C THR A 165 7.43 6.59 -3.14
N VAL A 166 7.67 6.61 -1.82
CA VAL A 166 6.68 7.12 -0.87
C VAL A 166 7.31 8.22 -0.04
N THR A 167 6.69 9.39 -0.05
CA THR A 167 7.13 10.53 0.75
C THR A 167 6.05 10.93 1.74
N ILE A 168 6.47 11.41 2.90
CA ILE A 168 5.57 11.83 3.97
C ILE A 168 5.69 13.34 4.15
N THR A 169 4.55 14.01 4.24
CA THR A 169 4.48 15.44 4.56
C THR A 169 3.59 15.62 5.79
N ASP A 170 4.03 16.49 6.70
CA ASP A 170 3.29 16.80 7.92
C ASP A 170 2.41 18.03 7.75
#